data_a2f11af4ee8318cbb84691185f1f5947
#
_entry.id   a2f11af4ee8318cbb84691185f1f5947
#
_cell.length_a   1.000
_cell.length_b   1.000
_cell.length_c   1.000
_cell.angle_alpha   90.00
_cell.angle_beta   90.00
_cell.angle_gamma   90.00
#
_symmetry.space_group_name_H-M   'P 1'
#
loop_
_entity.id
_entity.type
_entity.pdbx_description
1 polymer ?
#
loop_
_entity_poly.entity_id
_entity_poly.type
_entity_poly.pdbx_seq_one_letter_code
_entity_poly.pdbx_strand_id
1 'polypeptide(L)'
;PYTTLFRSWRTSFGITSAIGFVVLLLGIKFIPSLKPESAIHFKDLPALLRISKARQGLIIILLIGLAHFSSYSYLTPFFKNSAGFDSATISSLLLLFGIAGIFGNAFAGYSGNLNVRYTFAFVAICFAVVFFGFPLFAIHPSGAFILTALWGFAFGAFPTTANIWMFLHAPQAVEKGMPLFVGFFQVMIATGALIGGYVVDHFNANILLYSVLSFILLAFISIFTLSRGLNNPKAENTAIQCES
;
A
#
# COMPACT_ATOMS: atom_id res chain seq x y z
N PRO A 1 -7.66 27.39 26.10
CA PRO A 1 -6.39 28.07 25.76
C PRO A 1 -5.31 27.14 25.21
N TYR A 2 -5.42 25.79 25.38
CA TYR A 2 -4.36 24.84 24.98
C TYR A 2 -4.45 24.32 23.54
N THR A 3 -5.43 24.76 22.74
CA THR A 3 -5.68 24.27 21.39
C THR A 3 -5.01 25.09 20.27
N THR A 4 -4.28 26.17 20.61
CA THR A 4 -3.70 27.08 19.61
C THR A 4 -2.42 26.56 18.97
N LEU A 5 -1.69 25.67 19.62
CA LEU A 5 -0.41 25.12 19.09
C LEU A 5 -0.61 24.24 17.83
N PHE A 6 -1.74 23.53 17.72
CA PHE A 6 -2.03 22.66 16.56
C PHE A 6 -2.93 23.30 15.50
N ARG A 7 -3.37 24.55 15.71
CA ARG A 7 -4.22 25.28 14.75
C ARG A 7 -3.47 25.81 13.52
N SER A 8 -2.15 25.88 13.60
CA SER A 8 -1.34 26.35 12.48
C SER A 8 -0.75 25.14 11.72
N TRP A 9 -1.08 25.02 10.44
CA TRP A 9 -0.43 24.07 9.53
C TRP A 9 1.12 24.18 9.59
N ARG A 10 1.64 25.38 9.87
CA ARG A 10 3.07 25.65 10.05
C ARG A 10 3.66 24.90 11.23
N THR A 11 2.95 24.81 12.36
CA THR A 11 3.40 24.04 13.54
C THR A 11 3.45 22.56 13.27
N SER A 12 2.45 22.01 12.56
CA SER A 12 2.45 20.61 12.15
C SER A 12 3.63 20.26 11.24
N PHE A 13 3.92 21.12 10.26
CA PHE A 13 5.09 20.97 9.41
C PHE A 13 6.40 21.13 10.20
N GLY A 14 6.46 22.07 11.14
CA GLY A 14 7.62 22.27 12.02
C GLY A 14 7.93 21.03 12.86
N ILE A 15 6.92 20.43 13.48
CA ILE A 15 7.08 19.22 14.28
C ILE A 15 7.55 18.05 13.40
N THR A 16 6.91 17.86 12.24
CA THR A 16 7.29 16.79 11.30
C THR A 16 8.72 16.96 10.81
N SER A 17 9.12 18.21 10.50
CA SER A 17 10.49 18.54 10.08
C SER A 17 11.50 18.27 11.20
N ALA A 18 11.17 18.62 12.44
CA ALA A 18 12.04 18.35 13.59
C ALA A 18 12.24 16.84 13.81
N ILE A 19 11.17 16.04 13.71
CA ILE A 19 11.24 14.58 13.79
C ILE A 19 12.10 14.04 12.63
N GLY A 20 11.88 14.51 11.40
CA GLY A 20 12.66 14.10 10.24
C GLY A 20 14.15 14.43 10.40
N PHE A 21 14.47 15.59 10.97
CA PHE A 21 15.84 15.99 11.25
C PHE A 21 16.52 15.08 12.31
N VAL A 22 15.80 14.72 13.38
CA VAL A 22 16.29 13.75 14.36
C VAL A 22 16.55 12.38 13.73
N VAL A 23 15.61 11.89 12.92
CA VAL A 23 15.78 10.61 12.19
C VAL A 23 16.99 10.67 11.26
N LEU A 24 17.18 11.79 10.54
CA LEU A 24 18.35 12.00 9.69
C LEU A 24 19.67 11.90 10.49
N LEU A 25 19.77 12.60 11.62
CA LEU A 25 20.96 12.55 12.46
C LEU A 25 21.23 11.14 13.00
N LEU A 26 20.17 10.42 13.43
CA LEU A 26 20.28 9.03 13.84
C LEU A 26 20.74 8.13 12.68
N GLY A 27 20.19 8.35 11.47
CA GLY A 27 20.59 7.64 10.27
C GLY A 27 22.08 7.81 9.94
N ILE A 28 22.57 9.05 9.93
CA ILE A 28 23.99 9.35 9.69
C ILE A 28 24.88 8.67 10.75
N LYS A 29 24.44 8.60 11.99
CA LYS A 29 25.22 8.03 13.09
C LYS A 29 25.24 6.50 13.12
N PHE A 30 24.10 5.86 12.80
CA PHE A 30 23.90 4.42 13.03
C PHE A 30 23.89 3.58 11.75
N ILE A 31 23.64 4.18 10.58
CA ILE A 31 23.60 3.42 9.33
C ILE A 31 25.01 3.37 8.74
N PRO A 32 25.60 2.17 8.61
CA PRO A 32 26.91 2.02 7.97
C PRO A 32 26.83 2.38 6.48
N SER A 33 27.89 2.99 5.97
CA SER A 33 28.03 3.25 4.53
C SER A 33 28.25 1.93 3.78
N LEU A 34 27.24 1.45 3.11
CA LEU A 34 27.33 0.28 2.23
C LEU A 34 27.66 0.76 0.81
N LYS A 35 28.72 0.20 0.23
CA LYS A 35 29.02 0.43 -1.20
C LYS A 35 28.01 -0.34 -2.04
N PRO A 36 27.32 0.28 -3.02
CA PRO A 36 26.45 -0.45 -3.92
C PRO A 36 27.28 -1.44 -4.75
N GLU A 37 26.85 -2.70 -4.79
CA GLU A 37 27.57 -3.75 -5.54
C GLU A 37 27.51 -3.54 -7.06
N SER A 38 26.53 -2.80 -7.56
CA SER A 38 26.41 -2.45 -8.98
C SER A 38 25.59 -1.18 -9.20
N ALA A 39 25.96 -0.42 -10.25
CA ALA A 39 25.16 0.70 -10.72
C ALA A 39 23.84 0.18 -11.34
N ILE A 40 22.72 0.80 -10.95
CA ILE A 40 21.40 0.46 -11.48
C ILE A 40 21.16 1.25 -12.76
N HIS A 41 20.84 0.55 -13.84
CA HIS A 41 20.46 1.17 -15.10
C HIS A 41 18.98 0.94 -15.39
N PHE A 42 18.31 1.96 -15.95
CA PHE A 42 16.92 1.81 -16.43
C PHE A 42 16.75 0.67 -17.45
N LYS A 43 17.84 0.24 -18.06
CA LYS A 43 17.90 -0.91 -18.99
C LYS A 43 17.61 -2.26 -18.30
N ASP A 44 17.68 -2.33 -16.96
CA ASP A 44 17.44 -3.55 -16.19
C ASP A 44 15.95 -3.79 -15.92
N LEU A 45 15.08 -2.78 -16.13
CA LEU A 45 13.64 -2.88 -15.96
C LEU A 45 12.98 -3.99 -16.80
N PRO A 46 13.31 -4.14 -18.11
CA PRO A 46 12.75 -5.22 -18.91
C PRO A 46 13.14 -6.62 -18.40
N ALA A 47 14.30 -6.76 -17.76
CA ALA A 47 14.72 -8.03 -17.18
C ALA A 47 13.81 -8.46 -16.00
N LEU A 48 13.41 -7.51 -15.16
CA LEU A 48 12.41 -7.74 -14.09
C LEU A 48 11.07 -8.23 -14.64
N LEU A 49 10.60 -7.61 -15.71
CA LEU A 49 9.32 -7.97 -16.35
C LEU A 49 9.36 -9.34 -17.04
N ARG A 50 10.55 -9.85 -17.37
CA ARG A 50 10.74 -11.21 -17.92
C ARG A 50 10.53 -12.30 -16.86
N ILE A 51 10.79 -12.01 -15.59
CA ILE A 51 10.54 -12.95 -14.50
C ILE A 51 9.04 -13.02 -14.25
N SER A 52 8.42 -14.15 -14.61
CA SER A 52 6.96 -14.32 -14.55
C SER A 52 6.37 -14.00 -13.17
N LYS A 53 7.01 -14.47 -12.10
CA LYS A 53 6.57 -14.27 -10.71
C LYS A 53 6.71 -12.81 -10.25
N ALA A 54 7.77 -12.10 -10.67
CA ALA A 54 7.95 -10.67 -10.40
C ALA A 54 6.88 -9.84 -11.12
N ARG A 55 6.65 -10.13 -12.42
CA ARG A 55 5.60 -9.49 -13.21
C ARG A 55 4.21 -9.67 -12.60
N GLN A 56 3.90 -10.88 -12.12
CA GLN A 56 2.63 -11.17 -11.42
C GLN A 56 2.49 -10.32 -10.16
N GLY A 57 3.52 -10.25 -9.32
CA GLY A 57 3.53 -9.40 -8.14
C GLY A 57 3.31 -7.92 -8.49
N LEU A 58 4.00 -7.42 -9.51
CA LEU A 58 3.84 -6.04 -9.99
C LEU A 58 2.41 -5.75 -10.47
N ILE A 59 1.75 -6.68 -11.17
CA ILE A 59 0.35 -6.52 -11.59
C ILE A 59 -0.58 -6.45 -10.37
N ILE A 60 -0.42 -7.35 -9.39
CA ILE A 60 -1.22 -7.35 -8.17
C ILE A 60 -1.02 -6.02 -7.40
N ILE A 61 0.24 -5.61 -7.25
CA ILE A 61 0.61 -4.35 -6.59
C ILE A 61 0.00 -3.16 -7.31
N LEU A 62 0.08 -3.13 -8.65
CA LEU A 62 -0.52 -2.07 -9.46
C LEU A 62 -2.02 -1.96 -9.24
N LEU A 63 -2.74 -3.07 -9.32
CA LEU A 63 -4.19 -3.10 -9.21
C LEU A 63 -4.67 -2.65 -7.82
N ILE A 64 -4.07 -3.20 -6.75
CA ILE A 64 -4.41 -2.81 -5.37
C ILE A 64 -4.03 -1.35 -5.12
N GLY A 65 -2.86 -0.92 -5.58
CA GLY A 65 -2.40 0.45 -5.39
C GLY A 65 -3.23 1.46 -6.15
N LEU A 66 -3.60 1.20 -7.41
CA LEU A 66 -4.51 2.07 -8.16
C LEU A 66 -5.85 2.21 -7.44
N ALA A 67 -6.44 1.10 -6.95
CA ALA A 67 -7.67 1.15 -6.17
C ALA A 67 -7.52 2.02 -4.92
N HIS A 68 -6.43 1.82 -4.17
CA HIS A 68 -6.17 2.57 -2.94
C HIS A 68 -5.98 4.06 -3.23
N PHE A 69 -5.02 4.43 -4.11
CA PHE A 69 -4.66 5.83 -4.31
C PHE A 69 -5.73 6.63 -5.06
N SER A 70 -6.53 5.99 -5.92
CA SER A 70 -7.71 6.62 -6.51
C SER A 70 -8.73 7.02 -5.46
N SER A 71 -8.94 6.18 -4.43
CA SER A 71 -9.95 6.40 -3.40
C SER A 71 -9.46 7.27 -2.24
N TYR A 72 -8.21 7.07 -1.81
CA TYR A 72 -7.64 7.75 -0.64
C TYR A 72 -7.60 9.27 -0.82
N SER A 73 -7.26 9.76 -2.01
CA SER A 73 -7.24 11.19 -2.31
C SER A 73 -8.59 11.88 -2.10
N TYR A 74 -9.68 11.12 -2.19
CA TYR A 74 -11.06 11.62 -2.07
C TYR A 74 -11.74 11.24 -0.75
N LEU A 75 -11.02 10.62 0.18
CA LEU A 75 -11.54 10.21 1.49
C LEU A 75 -12.03 11.40 2.33
N THR A 76 -11.20 12.45 2.43
CA THR A 76 -11.57 13.67 3.17
C THR A 76 -12.75 14.41 2.56
N PRO A 77 -12.80 14.67 1.24
CA PRO A 77 -14.00 15.18 0.58
C PRO A 77 -15.25 14.33 0.79
N PHE A 78 -15.13 13.00 0.77
CA PHE A 78 -16.25 12.10 1.07
C PHE A 78 -16.79 12.31 2.48
N PHE A 79 -15.95 12.31 3.49
CA PHE A 79 -16.36 12.52 4.87
C PHE A 79 -17.00 13.88 5.10
N LYS A 80 -16.47 14.94 4.45
CA LYS A 80 -16.98 16.29 4.60
C LYS A 80 -18.30 16.49 3.85
N ASN A 81 -18.37 16.04 2.60
CA ASN A 81 -19.48 16.39 1.71
C ASN A 81 -20.59 15.35 1.70
N SER A 82 -20.27 14.07 1.82
CA SER A 82 -21.26 12.98 1.78
C SER A 82 -21.73 12.55 3.18
N ALA A 83 -20.80 12.46 4.14
CA ALA A 83 -21.13 12.07 5.51
C ALA A 83 -21.43 13.26 6.44
N GLY A 84 -21.04 14.50 6.05
CA GLY A 84 -21.30 15.71 6.83
C GLY A 84 -20.51 15.79 8.14
N PHE A 85 -19.35 15.10 8.22
CA PHE A 85 -18.55 15.08 9.46
C PHE A 85 -17.80 16.41 9.64
N ASP A 86 -17.67 16.80 10.90
CA ASP A 86 -16.86 17.95 11.29
C ASP A 86 -15.35 17.65 11.19
N SER A 87 -14.54 18.72 11.21
CA SER A 87 -13.10 18.58 11.07
C SER A 87 -12.43 17.79 12.20
N ALA A 88 -13.01 17.76 13.40
CA ALA A 88 -12.48 17.01 14.53
C ALA A 88 -12.68 15.50 14.32
N THR A 89 -13.87 15.11 13.88
CA THR A 89 -14.18 13.70 13.52
C THR A 89 -13.31 13.22 12.36
N ILE A 90 -13.14 14.03 11.30
CA ILE A 90 -12.28 13.68 10.16
C ILE A 90 -10.82 13.50 10.62
N SER A 91 -10.31 14.39 11.47
CA SER A 91 -8.95 14.26 12.01
C SER A 91 -8.78 12.99 12.85
N SER A 92 -9.79 12.62 13.63
CA SER A 92 -9.79 11.39 14.43
C SER A 92 -9.80 10.13 13.55
N LEU A 93 -10.56 10.15 12.45
CA LEU A 93 -10.60 9.08 11.45
C LEU A 93 -9.24 8.90 10.76
N LEU A 94 -8.59 10.01 10.36
CA LEU A 94 -7.26 9.96 9.74
C LEU A 94 -6.18 9.49 10.72
N LEU A 95 -6.27 9.88 11.99
CA LEU A 95 -5.38 9.37 13.04
C LEU A 95 -5.57 7.86 13.23
N LEU A 96 -6.82 7.39 13.31
CA LEU A 96 -7.15 5.98 13.42
C LEU A 96 -6.63 5.18 12.22
N PHE A 97 -6.76 5.72 11.01
CA PHE A 97 -6.20 5.14 9.79
C PHE A 97 -4.69 4.91 9.94
N GLY A 98 -3.95 5.91 10.41
CA GLY A 98 -2.50 5.80 10.62
C GLY A 98 -2.13 4.76 11.69
N ILE A 99 -2.82 4.79 12.84
CA ILE A 99 -2.59 3.83 13.94
C ILE A 99 -2.88 2.39 13.46
N ALA A 100 -4.02 2.18 12.81
CA ALA A 100 -4.38 0.87 12.26
C ALA A 100 -3.35 0.37 11.23
N GLY A 101 -2.75 1.29 10.46
CA GLY A 101 -1.69 0.99 9.51
C GLY A 101 -0.43 0.40 10.17
N ILE A 102 -0.08 0.84 11.38
CA ILE A 102 1.05 0.26 12.15
C ILE A 102 0.77 -1.22 12.44
N PHE A 103 -0.43 -1.54 12.88
CA PHE A 103 -0.83 -2.94 13.14
C PHE A 103 -0.89 -3.77 11.84
N GLY A 104 -1.37 -3.19 10.75
CA GLY A 104 -1.37 -3.83 9.44
C GLY A 104 0.04 -4.17 8.95
N ASN A 105 0.98 -3.24 9.10
CA ASN A 105 2.39 -3.46 8.77
C ASN A 105 3.00 -4.60 9.59
N ALA A 106 2.81 -4.60 10.91
CA ALA A 106 3.29 -5.68 11.80
C ALA A 106 2.67 -7.03 11.44
N PHE A 107 1.35 -7.07 11.18
CA PHE A 107 0.66 -8.27 10.71
C PHE A 107 1.24 -8.81 9.42
N ALA A 108 1.49 -7.95 8.42
CA ALA A 108 2.04 -8.35 7.14
C ALA A 108 3.48 -8.88 7.27
N GLY A 109 4.28 -8.30 8.14
CA GLY A 109 5.63 -8.80 8.46
C GLY A 109 5.61 -10.23 9.00
N TYR A 110 4.66 -10.54 9.88
CA TYR A 110 4.49 -11.89 10.40
C TYR A 110 3.86 -12.84 9.40
N SER A 111 2.66 -12.52 8.90
CA SER A 111 1.87 -13.41 8.03
C SER A 111 2.49 -13.60 6.64
N GLY A 112 3.13 -12.55 6.10
CA GLY A 112 3.80 -12.59 4.80
C GLY A 112 4.96 -13.56 4.74
N ASN A 113 5.70 -13.70 5.84
CA ASN A 113 6.78 -14.70 5.95
C ASN A 113 6.24 -16.14 6.07
N LEU A 114 5.01 -16.33 6.58
CA LEU A 114 4.36 -17.64 6.59
C LEU A 114 3.82 -18.02 5.21
N ASN A 115 3.05 -17.11 4.62
CA ASN A 115 2.51 -17.31 3.27
C ASN A 115 2.10 -15.98 2.64
N VAL A 116 2.97 -15.39 1.84
CA VAL A 116 2.76 -14.10 1.20
C VAL A 116 1.53 -14.06 0.28
N ARG A 117 1.18 -15.19 -0.35
CA ARG A 117 0.01 -15.30 -1.21
C ARG A 117 -1.30 -15.11 -0.44
N TYR A 118 -1.46 -15.83 0.67
CA TYR A 118 -2.66 -15.69 1.51
C TYR A 118 -2.70 -14.33 2.21
N THR A 119 -1.54 -13.75 2.54
CA THR A 119 -1.47 -12.39 3.07
C THR A 119 -1.96 -11.37 2.03
N PHE A 120 -1.54 -11.47 0.76
CA PHE A 120 -2.09 -10.63 -0.31
C PHE A 120 -3.59 -10.82 -0.51
N ALA A 121 -4.07 -12.08 -0.50
CA ALA A 121 -5.50 -12.35 -0.63
C ALA A 121 -6.30 -11.73 0.52
N PHE A 122 -5.80 -11.82 1.75
CA PHE A 122 -6.43 -11.21 2.92
C PHE A 122 -6.46 -9.68 2.80
N VAL A 123 -5.36 -9.05 2.40
CA VAL A 123 -5.29 -7.60 2.14
C VAL A 123 -6.30 -7.18 1.06
N ALA A 124 -6.40 -7.93 -0.02
CA ALA A 124 -7.36 -7.66 -1.10
C ALA A 124 -8.82 -7.78 -0.59
N ILE A 125 -9.12 -8.79 0.25
CA ILE A 125 -10.45 -8.94 0.87
C ILE A 125 -10.75 -7.75 1.78
N CYS A 126 -9.80 -7.30 2.61
CA CYS A 126 -9.98 -6.13 3.46
C CYS A 126 -10.31 -4.88 2.61
N PHE A 127 -9.59 -4.64 1.52
CA PHE A 127 -9.90 -3.54 0.60
C PHE A 127 -11.28 -3.69 -0.06
N ALA A 128 -11.66 -4.91 -0.47
CA ALA A 128 -12.98 -5.17 -1.05
C ALA A 128 -14.10 -4.84 -0.06
N VAL A 129 -13.98 -5.29 1.20
CA VAL A 129 -14.94 -4.98 2.27
C VAL A 129 -15.03 -3.48 2.52
N VAL A 130 -13.89 -2.79 2.54
CA VAL A 130 -13.83 -1.33 2.72
C VAL A 130 -14.55 -0.62 1.58
N PHE A 131 -14.15 -0.85 0.33
CA PHE A 131 -14.70 -0.11 -0.81
C PHE A 131 -16.17 -0.42 -1.07
N PHE A 132 -16.61 -1.63 -0.77
CA PHE A 132 -18.03 -1.99 -0.81
C PHE A 132 -18.81 -1.36 0.35
N GLY A 133 -18.26 -1.38 1.56
CA GLY A 133 -18.92 -0.93 2.77
C GLY A 133 -19.00 0.58 2.93
N PHE A 134 -18.02 1.32 2.40
CA PHE A 134 -17.96 2.79 2.57
C PHE A 134 -19.22 3.52 2.10
N PRO A 135 -19.72 3.31 0.86
CA PRO A 135 -20.94 3.98 0.41
C PRO A 135 -22.18 3.65 1.24
N LEU A 136 -22.19 2.47 1.88
CA LEU A 136 -23.36 1.97 2.61
C LEU A 136 -23.36 2.38 4.10
N PHE A 137 -22.18 2.33 4.74
CA PHE A 137 -22.08 2.41 6.19
C PHE A 137 -21.28 3.61 6.71
N ALA A 138 -20.38 4.20 5.89
CA ALA A 138 -19.52 5.29 6.35
C ALA A 138 -20.23 6.65 6.48
N ILE A 139 -21.53 6.72 6.18
CA ILE A 139 -22.39 7.87 6.48
C ILE A 139 -22.63 7.96 7.99
N HIS A 140 -22.65 6.82 8.70
CA HIS A 140 -22.77 6.79 10.14
C HIS A 140 -21.38 6.79 10.81
N PRO A 141 -21.19 7.52 11.92
CA PRO A 141 -19.87 7.61 12.58
C PRO A 141 -19.28 6.23 12.91
N SER A 142 -20.05 5.32 13.48
CA SER A 142 -19.57 3.96 13.83
C SER A 142 -19.06 3.19 12.61
N GLY A 143 -19.79 3.22 11.49
CA GLY A 143 -19.38 2.60 10.24
C GLY A 143 -18.12 3.25 9.67
N ALA A 144 -18.04 4.58 9.71
CA ALA A 144 -16.85 5.32 9.26
C ALA A 144 -15.60 4.92 10.07
N PHE A 145 -15.70 4.84 11.41
CA PHE A 145 -14.57 4.45 12.25
C PHE A 145 -14.11 3.01 11.97
N ILE A 146 -15.04 2.05 11.90
CA ILE A 146 -14.71 0.64 11.65
C ILE A 146 -14.07 0.47 10.27
N LEU A 147 -14.68 1.04 9.22
CA LEU A 147 -14.18 0.89 7.85
C LEU A 147 -12.86 1.64 7.64
N THR A 148 -12.66 2.80 8.28
CA THR A 148 -11.41 3.54 8.22
C THR A 148 -10.28 2.79 8.94
N ALA A 149 -10.56 2.16 10.08
CA ALA A 149 -9.59 1.31 10.77
C ALA A 149 -9.17 0.11 9.90
N LEU A 150 -10.15 -0.57 9.29
CA LEU A 150 -9.90 -1.69 8.39
C LEU A 150 -9.10 -1.25 7.15
N TRP A 151 -9.41 -0.07 6.61
CA TRP A 151 -8.67 0.48 5.47
C TRP A 151 -7.23 0.82 5.83
N GLY A 152 -7.01 1.50 6.97
CA GLY A 152 -5.67 1.79 7.48
C GLY A 152 -4.85 0.51 7.69
N PHE A 153 -5.45 -0.51 8.30
CA PHE A 153 -4.84 -1.82 8.49
C PHE A 153 -4.44 -2.47 7.14
N ALA A 154 -5.37 -2.52 6.18
CA ALA A 154 -5.12 -3.08 4.85
C ALA A 154 -4.00 -2.32 4.11
N PHE A 155 -4.01 -0.99 4.19
CA PHE A 155 -2.97 -0.14 3.58
C PHE A 155 -1.62 -0.32 4.24
N GLY A 156 -1.54 -0.39 5.57
CA GLY A 156 -0.28 -0.65 6.27
C GLY A 156 0.32 -2.03 5.94
N ALA A 157 -0.55 -3.03 5.73
CA ALA A 157 -0.13 -4.37 5.34
C ALA A 157 0.35 -4.44 3.87
N PHE A 158 -0.20 -3.62 2.98
CA PHE A 158 0.01 -3.72 1.54
C PHE A 158 1.47 -3.55 1.10
N PRO A 159 2.21 -2.46 1.44
CA PRO A 159 3.59 -2.27 1.00
C PRO A 159 4.53 -3.35 1.54
N THR A 160 4.33 -3.77 2.78
CA THR A 160 5.15 -4.82 3.40
C THR A 160 4.95 -6.16 2.71
N THR A 161 3.70 -6.53 2.42
CA THR A 161 3.40 -7.75 1.65
C THR A 161 3.99 -7.68 0.23
N ALA A 162 3.94 -6.49 -0.41
CA ALA A 162 4.52 -6.26 -1.73
C ALA A 162 6.05 -6.46 -1.72
N ASN A 163 6.73 -5.90 -0.72
CA ASN A 163 8.17 -6.07 -0.55
C ASN A 163 8.54 -7.55 -0.32
N ILE A 164 7.84 -8.25 0.59
CA ILE A 164 8.08 -9.68 0.86
C ILE A 164 7.89 -10.51 -0.42
N TRP A 165 6.83 -10.23 -1.19
CA TRP A 165 6.61 -10.90 -2.48
C TRP A 165 7.79 -10.74 -3.42
N MET A 166 8.28 -9.52 -3.58
CA MET A 166 9.41 -9.23 -4.48
C MET A 166 10.69 -9.90 -3.99
N PHE A 167 10.98 -9.86 -2.69
CA PHE A 167 12.15 -10.54 -2.11
C PHE A 167 12.13 -12.05 -2.32
N LEU A 168 10.96 -12.70 -2.17
CA LEU A 168 10.83 -14.14 -2.31
C LEU A 168 10.93 -14.62 -3.78
N HIS A 169 10.48 -13.81 -4.74
CA HIS A 169 10.30 -14.25 -6.12
C HIS A 169 11.27 -13.63 -7.12
N ALA A 170 11.97 -12.57 -6.71
CA ALA A 170 12.95 -11.91 -7.54
C ALA A 170 14.09 -11.29 -6.70
N PRO A 171 14.80 -12.10 -5.84
CA PRO A 171 15.80 -11.58 -4.92
C PRO A 171 16.91 -10.81 -5.64
N GLN A 172 17.45 -11.34 -6.73
CA GLN A 172 18.49 -10.68 -7.53
C GLN A 172 18.01 -9.40 -8.20
N ALA A 173 16.71 -9.30 -8.46
CA ALA A 173 16.11 -8.14 -9.07
C ALA A 173 15.75 -7.07 -8.02
N VAL A 174 15.55 -7.46 -6.76
CA VAL A 174 15.26 -6.52 -5.67
C VAL A 174 16.48 -5.68 -5.33
N GLU A 175 17.66 -6.27 -5.20
CA GLU A 175 18.89 -5.54 -4.91
C GLU A 175 19.17 -4.46 -5.96
N LYS A 176 18.94 -4.78 -7.25
CA LYS A 176 19.13 -3.85 -8.38
C LYS A 176 17.90 -3.03 -8.72
N GLY A 177 16.71 -3.45 -8.32
CA GLY A 177 15.43 -2.88 -8.75
C GLY A 177 14.69 -2.05 -7.70
N MET A 178 15.16 -1.95 -6.44
CA MET A 178 14.45 -1.19 -5.41
C MET A 178 14.15 0.27 -5.80
N PRO A 179 15.07 1.05 -6.38
CA PRO A 179 14.75 2.40 -6.83
C PRO A 179 13.68 2.43 -7.93
N LEU A 180 13.68 1.43 -8.82
CA LEU A 180 12.66 1.29 -9.86
C LEU A 180 11.30 0.92 -9.27
N PHE A 181 11.29 0.07 -8.25
CA PHE A 181 10.09 -0.29 -7.50
C PHE A 181 9.49 0.94 -6.79
N VAL A 182 10.33 1.77 -6.16
CA VAL A 182 9.89 3.05 -5.57
C VAL A 182 9.33 3.97 -6.65
N GLY A 183 10.00 4.11 -7.80
CA GLY A 183 9.51 4.88 -8.94
C GLY A 183 8.16 4.39 -9.46
N PHE A 184 7.97 3.07 -9.53
CA PHE A 184 6.70 2.44 -9.89
C PHE A 184 5.57 2.81 -8.93
N PHE A 185 5.84 2.82 -7.61
CA PHE A 185 4.89 3.30 -6.61
C PHE A 185 4.51 4.76 -6.82
N GLN A 186 5.46 5.63 -7.16
CA GLN A 186 5.18 7.05 -7.40
C GLN A 186 4.30 7.27 -8.65
N VAL A 187 4.55 6.54 -9.72
CA VAL A 187 3.69 6.55 -10.92
C VAL A 187 2.28 6.05 -10.58
N MET A 188 2.18 4.99 -9.78
CA MET A 188 0.91 4.43 -9.33
C MET A 188 0.11 5.41 -8.46
N ILE A 189 0.77 6.15 -7.56
CA ILE A 189 0.16 7.21 -6.74
C ILE A 189 -0.42 8.30 -7.65
N ALA A 190 0.40 8.82 -8.56
CA ALA A 190 -0.02 9.89 -9.48
C ALA A 190 -1.17 9.45 -10.38
N THR A 191 -1.05 8.27 -11.01
CA THR A 191 -2.08 7.73 -11.91
C THR A 191 -3.37 7.42 -11.15
N GLY A 192 -3.27 6.86 -9.95
CA GLY A 192 -4.43 6.59 -9.09
C GLY A 192 -5.17 7.89 -8.75
N ALA A 193 -4.46 8.93 -8.31
CA ALA A 193 -5.07 10.21 -8.01
C ALA A 193 -5.77 10.85 -9.23
N LEU A 194 -5.16 10.74 -10.42
CA LEU A 194 -5.76 11.23 -11.67
C LEU A 194 -7.04 10.46 -12.05
N ILE A 195 -7.02 9.12 -11.96
CA ILE A 195 -8.20 8.29 -12.20
C ILE A 195 -9.31 8.65 -11.21
N GLY A 196 -8.97 8.78 -9.93
CA GLY A 196 -9.92 9.16 -8.88
C GLY A 196 -10.54 10.52 -9.15
N GLY A 197 -9.71 11.53 -9.55
CA GLY A 197 -10.17 12.86 -9.94
C GLY A 197 -11.17 12.83 -11.08
N TYR A 198 -10.78 12.18 -12.15
CA TYR A 198 -11.64 12.07 -13.33
C TYR A 198 -13.02 11.47 -13.00
N VAL A 199 -13.03 10.39 -12.19
CA VAL A 199 -14.30 9.74 -11.81
C VAL A 199 -15.14 10.62 -10.88
N VAL A 200 -14.52 11.30 -9.92
CA VAL A 200 -15.26 12.17 -8.97
C VAL A 200 -15.80 13.41 -9.69
N ASP A 201 -15.04 13.99 -10.61
CA ASP A 201 -15.43 15.20 -11.33
C ASP A 201 -16.59 14.95 -12.32
N HIS A 202 -16.66 13.75 -12.91
CA HIS A 202 -17.70 13.42 -13.91
C HIS A 202 -18.90 12.64 -13.31
N PHE A 203 -18.71 12.04 -12.15
CA PHE A 203 -19.74 11.22 -11.49
C PHE A 203 -19.87 11.61 -10.00
N ASN A 204 -19.43 10.76 -9.08
CA ASN A 204 -19.41 11.02 -7.64
C ASN A 204 -18.47 10.06 -6.90
N ALA A 205 -18.21 10.35 -5.61
CA ALA A 205 -17.32 9.56 -4.78
C ALA A 205 -17.83 8.11 -4.55
N ASN A 206 -19.14 7.87 -4.52
CA ASN A 206 -19.68 6.52 -4.37
C ASN A 206 -19.41 5.65 -5.61
N ILE A 207 -19.56 6.23 -6.81
CA ILE A 207 -19.24 5.53 -8.06
C ILE A 207 -17.76 5.22 -8.11
N LEU A 208 -16.89 6.14 -7.66
CA LEU A 208 -15.46 5.85 -7.54
C LEU A 208 -15.22 4.61 -6.68
N LEU A 209 -15.78 4.56 -5.47
CA LEU A 209 -15.59 3.44 -4.54
C LEU A 209 -16.06 2.10 -5.10
N TYR A 210 -17.16 2.09 -5.84
CA TYR A 210 -17.62 0.86 -6.52
C TYR A 210 -16.77 0.52 -7.75
N SER A 211 -16.29 1.51 -8.50
CA SER A 211 -15.48 1.24 -9.70
C SER A 211 -14.12 0.66 -9.35
N VAL A 212 -13.50 1.08 -8.24
CA VAL A 212 -12.21 0.52 -7.81
C VAL A 212 -12.30 -0.92 -7.31
N LEU A 213 -13.50 -1.42 -6.99
CA LEU A 213 -13.72 -2.84 -6.69
C LEU A 213 -13.32 -3.73 -7.86
N SER A 214 -13.47 -3.27 -9.11
CA SER A 214 -13.03 -4.02 -10.28
C SER A 214 -11.53 -4.29 -10.26
N PHE A 215 -10.72 -3.30 -9.85
CA PHE A 215 -9.27 -3.49 -9.69
C PHE A 215 -8.94 -4.50 -8.59
N ILE A 216 -9.65 -4.45 -7.46
CA ILE A 216 -9.47 -5.40 -6.36
C ILE A 216 -9.86 -6.81 -6.76
N LEU A 217 -10.98 -6.98 -7.49
CA LEU A 217 -11.41 -8.29 -8.02
C LEU A 217 -10.38 -8.85 -9.01
N LEU A 218 -9.87 -8.03 -9.91
CA LEU A 218 -8.80 -8.44 -10.84
C LEU A 218 -7.52 -8.82 -10.10
N ALA A 219 -7.14 -8.05 -9.05
CA ALA A 219 -6.00 -8.40 -8.21
C ALA A 219 -6.22 -9.75 -7.51
N PHE A 220 -7.40 -9.96 -6.93
CA PHE A 220 -7.75 -11.20 -6.25
C PHE A 220 -7.72 -12.41 -7.21
N ILE A 221 -8.30 -12.29 -8.39
CA ILE A 221 -8.23 -13.32 -9.45
C ILE A 221 -6.75 -13.59 -9.81
N SER A 222 -5.95 -12.52 -9.99
CA SER A 222 -4.53 -12.64 -10.33
C SER A 222 -3.73 -13.39 -9.25
N ILE A 223 -4.04 -13.19 -7.96
CA ILE A 223 -3.41 -13.93 -6.85
C ILE A 223 -3.63 -15.44 -6.97
N PHE A 224 -4.79 -15.87 -7.40
CA PHE A 224 -5.15 -17.30 -7.43
C PHE A 224 -4.89 -17.98 -8.78
N THR A 225 -5.04 -17.29 -9.90
CA THR A 225 -4.84 -17.88 -11.24
C THR A 225 -3.37 -17.95 -11.62
N LEU A 226 -2.65 -16.85 -11.40
CA LEU A 226 -1.25 -16.74 -11.81
C LEU A 226 -0.28 -17.45 -10.85
N SER A 227 -0.69 -17.75 -9.61
CA SER A 227 0.17 -18.36 -8.58
C SER A 227 0.03 -19.88 -8.46
N ARG A 228 -0.67 -20.57 -9.36
CA ARG A 228 -0.80 -22.05 -9.34
C ARG A 228 0.53 -22.81 -9.41
N GLY A 229 1.63 -22.14 -9.83
CA GLY A 229 2.98 -22.70 -9.85
C GLY A 229 3.81 -22.52 -8.58
N LEU A 230 3.24 -21.96 -7.49
CA LEU A 230 3.97 -21.52 -6.30
C LEU A 230 3.96 -22.50 -5.11
N ASN A 231 3.44 -23.69 -5.26
CA ASN A 231 3.15 -24.58 -4.12
C ASN A 231 4.33 -25.38 -3.57
N ASN A 232 5.60 -25.10 -3.95
CA ASN A 232 6.68 -25.84 -3.30
C ASN A 232 8.02 -25.09 -3.20
N PRO A 233 8.22 -24.22 -2.18
CA PRO A 233 9.55 -23.65 -1.90
C PRO A 233 10.57 -24.73 -1.45
N LYS A 234 10.12 -25.90 -0.99
CA LYS A 234 11.00 -27.00 -0.61
C LYS A 234 11.58 -27.77 -1.82
N ALA A 235 10.88 -27.82 -2.94
CA ALA A 235 11.37 -28.52 -4.14
C ALA A 235 12.51 -27.77 -4.85
N GLU A 236 12.53 -26.45 -4.77
CA GLU A 236 13.57 -25.62 -5.39
C GLU A 236 14.90 -25.69 -4.62
N ASN A 237 14.85 -25.77 -3.29
CA ASN A 237 16.05 -25.94 -2.46
C ASN A 237 16.67 -27.36 -2.61
N THR A 238 15.87 -28.37 -2.94
CA THR A 238 16.38 -29.74 -3.17
C THR A 238 17.06 -29.85 -4.54
N ALA A 239 16.59 -29.10 -5.55
CA ALA A 239 17.20 -29.09 -6.87
C ALA A 239 18.58 -28.40 -6.85
N ILE A 240 18.74 -27.33 -6.10
CA ILE A 240 20.01 -26.60 -5.94
C ILE A 240 21.04 -27.44 -5.15
N GLN A 241 20.61 -28.27 -4.20
CA GLN A 241 21.50 -29.16 -3.46
C GLN A 241 21.94 -30.42 -4.25
N CYS A 242 21.25 -30.75 -5.34
CA CYS A 242 21.64 -31.87 -6.21
C CYS A 242 22.60 -31.47 -7.35
N GLU A 243 22.79 -30.15 -7.60
CA GLU A 243 23.72 -29.63 -8.60
C GLU A 243 25.05 -29.12 -8.00
N SER A 244 25.22 -29.17 -6.70
CA SER A 244 26.48 -28.87 -5.99
C SER A 244 27.17 -30.16 -5.54
#